data_92f5f95e60df11079abbf0ed8c8270f3
#
_entry.id   92f5f95e60df11079abbf0ed8c8270f3
#
_cell.length_a   1.000
_cell.length_b   1.000
_cell.length_c   1.000
_cell.angle_alpha   90.00
_cell.angle_beta   90.00
_cell.angle_gamma   90.00
#
_symmetry.space_group_name_H-M   'P 1'
#
loop_
_entity.id
_entity.type
_entity.pdbx_description
1 polymer ?
#
loop_
_entity_poly.entity_id
_entity_poly.type
_entity_poly.pdbx_seq_one_letter_code
_entity_poly.pdbx_strand_id
1 'polypeptide(L)'
;MKLDTQKCKVKSQLSIKAEKESYALIIFHSGEASVKTENKTFFCNKEELVLLKPGKKTDIKNKDNKTEIDIIMIPLNILSRLSNDKLNLVEGFSYAQYDVNIVYAGSERIMALRNLLNKVENLDGEEMKYGLDYYEEVLISAFLVTLLRICIGSDIKYITNRRKTLMIDDVFIYIRENLANDLTLEKLESVFYVSGEHLCRRFKEETGTSIHQYILDARLSKSQSMIRKGLSVSEIYKQCGFKSYTHFFKAFKIDFGYIFYFFQIICFINT
;
A
#
# COMPACT_ATOMS: atom_id res chain seq x y z
N MET A 1 7.10 19.61 -0.20
CA MET A 1 7.11 18.14 -0.47
C MET A 1 6.74 17.97 -1.94
N LYS A 2 7.54 17.33 -2.79
CA LYS A 2 7.25 17.28 -4.23
C LYS A 2 7.19 15.83 -4.72
N LEU A 3 6.19 15.53 -5.55
CA LEU A 3 6.21 14.36 -6.42
C LEU A 3 7.00 14.74 -7.67
N ASP A 4 7.98 13.91 -8.06
CA ASP A 4 8.70 14.13 -9.31
C ASP A 4 7.87 13.60 -10.47
N THR A 5 7.50 14.49 -11.37
CA THR A 5 6.63 14.21 -12.52
C THR A 5 7.35 14.51 -13.81
N GLN A 6 7.44 13.54 -14.69
CA GLN A 6 8.03 13.67 -16.01
C GLN A 6 7.01 13.36 -17.10
N LYS A 7 6.77 14.32 -18.02
CA LYS A 7 5.94 14.11 -19.21
C LYS A 7 6.82 13.61 -20.36
N CYS A 8 6.45 12.47 -20.92
CA CYS A 8 7.25 11.80 -21.94
C CYS A 8 6.41 11.44 -23.17
N LYS A 9 7.01 11.65 -24.34
CA LYS A 9 6.50 11.13 -25.60
C LYS A 9 7.27 9.87 -25.97
N VAL A 10 6.58 8.73 -26.07
CA VAL A 10 7.21 7.47 -26.42
C VAL A 10 7.41 7.40 -27.94
N LYS A 11 8.62 7.59 -28.43
CA LYS A 11 8.90 7.57 -29.89
C LYS A 11 8.85 6.14 -30.46
N SER A 12 9.57 5.20 -29.86
CA SER A 12 9.57 3.78 -30.29
C SER A 12 9.49 2.86 -29.07
N GLN A 13 10.48 2.93 -28.21
CA GLN A 13 10.56 2.18 -26.96
C GLN A 13 11.15 3.08 -25.87
N LEU A 14 10.61 2.93 -24.65
CA LEU A 14 11.09 3.62 -23.45
C LEU A 14 11.21 2.60 -22.32
N SER A 15 12.38 2.54 -21.69
CA SER A 15 12.57 1.74 -20.48
C SER A 15 12.42 2.62 -19.26
N ILE A 16 11.50 2.26 -18.37
CA ILE A 16 11.20 3.01 -17.15
C ILE A 16 11.61 2.15 -15.96
N LYS A 17 12.39 2.74 -15.05
CA LYS A 17 12.81 2.10 -13.82
C LYS A 17 12.37 2.95 -12.64
N ALA A 18 11.64 2.33 -11.70
CA ALA A 18 11.38 2.93 -10.40
C ALA A 18 12.68 3.01 -9.60
N GLU A 19 12.89 4.10 -8.86
CA GLU A 19 14.00 4.23 -7.93
C GLU A 19 13.90 3.20 -6.80
N LYS A 20 15.00 2.95 -6.09
CA LYS A 20 15.05 1.92 -5.04
C LYS A 20 14.07 2.19 -3.88
N GLU A 21 13.79 3.46 -3.62
CA GLU A 21 12.91 3.91 -2.53
C GLU A 21 11.67 4.65 -3.05
N SER A 22 11.26 4.38 -4.28
CA SER A 22 10.09 5.02 -4.90
C SER A 22 9.29 4.02 -5.72
N TYR A 23 7.96 4.13 -5.66
CA TYR A 23 7.09 3.57 -6.70
C TYR A 23 7.17 4.47 -7.93
N ALA A 24 6.97 3.89 -9.13
CA ALA A 24 6.77 4.68 -10.35
C ALA A 24 5.35 4.43 -10.87
N LEU A 25 4.56 5.48 -10.96
CA LEU A 25 3.24 5.47 -11.59
C LEU A 25 3.35 6.00 -13.01
N ILE A 26 2.76 5.29 -13.97
CA ILE A 26 2.70 5.68 -15.36
C ILE A 26 1.24 5.84 -15.76
N ILE A 27 0.88 7.02 -16.25
CA ILE A 27 -0.47 7.35 -16.73
C ILE A 27 -0.38 7.66 -18.22
N PHE A 28 -1.21 7.00 -19.02
CA PHE A 28 -1.27 7.23 -20.46
C PHE A 28 -2.21 8.38 -20.79
N HIS A 29 -1.74 9.36 -21.58
CA HIS A 29 -2.53 10.49 -22.09
C HIS A 29 -3.21 10.14 -23.41
N SER A 30 -2.46 9.53 -24.31
CA SER A 30 -2.90 9.21 -25.66
C SER A 30 -2.18 7.98 -26.20
N GLY A 31 -2.71 7.41 -27.25
CA GLY A 31 -2.13 6.28 -27.96
C GLY A 31 -2.29 4.95 -27.24
N GLU A 32 -1.74 3.92 -27.86
CA GLU A 32 -1.63 2.56 -27.32
C GLU A 32 -0.18 2.14 -27.24
N ALA A 33 0.18 1.47 -26.19
CA ALA A 33 1.52 0.93 -26.00
C ALA A 33 1.48 -0.48 -25.44
N SER A 34 2.49 -1.29 -25.76
CA SER A 34 2.72 -2.54 -25.06
C SER A 34 3.65 -2.31 -23.87
N VAL A 35 3.23 -2.85 -22.72
CA VAL A 35 3.95 -2.81 -21.45
C VAL A 35 4.44 -4.22 -21.14
N LYS A 36 5.74 -4.39 -21.00
CA LYS A 36 6.37 -5.67 -20.70
C LYS A 36 6.43 -5.89 -19.20
N THR A 37 5.80 -6.97 -18.73
CA THR A 37 6.00 -7.50 -17.36
C THR A 37 7.01 -8.65 -17.41
N GLU A 38 7.35 -9.25 -16.27
CA GLU A 38 8.30 -10.38 -16.21
C GLU A 38 7.89 -11.54 -17.13
N ASN A 39 6.59 -11.84 -17.22
CA ASN A 39 6.09 -13.04 -17.87
C ASN A 39 5.21 -12.77 -19.10
N LYS A 40 4.76 -11.54 -19.32
CA LYS A 40 3.80 -11.20 -20.38
C LYS A 40 3.97 -9.78 -20.89
N THR A 41 3.39 -9.52 -22.03
CA THR A 41 3.25 -8.18 -22.59
C THR A 41 1.75 -7.84 -22.64
N PHE A 42 1.38 -6.68 -22.14
CA PHE A 42 0.00 -6.17 -22.13
C PHE A 42 -0.10 -4.93 -22.98
N PHE A 43 -1.27 -4.69 -23.53
CA PHE A 43 -1.58 -3.45 -24.22
C PHE A 43 -2.30 -2.51 -23.26
N CYS A 44 -1.79 -1.30 -23.14
CA CYS A 44 -2.31 -0.24 -22.29
C CYS A 44 -2.66 0.99 -23.13
N ASN A 45 -3.71 1.68 -22.74
CA ASN A 45 -4.18 2.92 -23.34
C ASN A 45 -4.55 3.95 -22.23
N LYS A 46 -5.25 5.01 -22.59
CA LYS A 46 -5.65 6.09 -21.67
C LYS A 46 -6.58 5.68 -20.51
N GLU A 47 -7.06 4.45 -20.49
CA GLU A 47 -7.93 3.93 -19.42
C GLU A 47 -7.21 3.05 -18.40
N GLU A 48 -5.95 2.70 -18.71
CA GLU A 48 -5.10 1.96 -17.79
C GLU A 48 -4.01 2.85 -17.18
N LEU A 49 -3.56 2.43 -16.02
CA LEU A 49 -2.35 2.94 -15.37
C LEU A 49 -1.40 1.79 -15.05
N VAL A 50 -0.11 2.12 -14.92
CA VAL A 50 0.92 1.13 -14.57
C VAL A 50 1.64 1.59 -13.32
N LEU A 51 1.68 0.72 -12.31
CA LEU A 51 2.39 0.96 -11.05
C LEU A 51 3.55 -0.04 -10.91
N LEU A 52 4.77 0.49 -10.84
CA LEU A 52 6.00 -0.28 -10.61
C LEU A 52 6.37 -0.24 -9.14
N LYS A 53 6.74 -1.39 -8.58
CA LYS A 53 7.34 -1.46 -7.25
C LYS A 53 8.72 -0.79 -7.22
N PRO A 54 9.20 -0.39 -6.02
CA PRO A 54 10.53 0.18 -5.85
C PRO A 54 11.64 -0.69 -6.45
N GLY A 55 12.54 -0.06 -7.21
CA GLY A 55 13.67 -0.71 -7.86
C GLY A 55 13.34 -1.54 -9.11
N LYS A 56 12.07 -1.68 -9.46
CA LYS A 56 11.62 -2.50 -10.61
C LYS A 56 11.57 -1.69 -11.90
N LYS A 57 11.56 -2.39 -13.04
CA LYS A 57 11.59 -1.79 -14.37
C LYS A 57 10.56 -2.41 -15.31
N THR A 58 10.14 -1.62 -16.29
CA THR A 58 9.33 -2.09 -17.43
C THR A 58 9.79 -1.45 -18.73
N ASP A 59 9.53 -2.13 -19.84
CA ASP A 59 9.72 -1.57 -21.17
C ASP A 59 8.36 -1.26 -21.77
N ILE A 60 8.18 -0.03 -22.24
CA ILE A 60 7.01 0.43 -22.96
C ILE A 60 7.38 0.58 -24.43
N LYS A 61 6.67 -0.13 -25.30
CA LYS A 61 6.82 0.00 -26.75
C LYS A 61 5.58 0.65 -27.34
N ASN A 62 5.79 1.72 -28.04
CA ASN A 62 4.75 2.43 -28.76
C ASN A 62 4.18 1.57 -29.91
N LYS A 63 2.89 1.63 -30.14
CA LYS A 63 2.19 0.92 -31.22
C LYS A 63 1.81 1.85 -32.39
N ASP A 64 1.52 3.10 -32.10
CA ASP A 64 0.86 4.04 -33.04
C ASP A 64 1.59 5.38 -33.22
N ASN A 65 2.80 5.54 -32.67
CA ASN A 65 3.61 6.78 -32.67
C ASN A 65 2.89 8.00 -32.02
N LYS A 66 1.83 7.76 -31.25
CA LYS A 66 1.03 8.82 -30.59
C LYS A 66 1.01 8.69 -29.07
N THR A 67 1.78 7.77 -28.52
CA THR A 67 1.74 7.50 -27.08
C THR A 67 2.47 8.59 -26.29
N GLU A 68 1.72 9.27 -25.45
CA GLU A 68 2.20 10.24 -24.47
C GLU A 68 1.85 9.75 -23.07
N ILE A 69 2.81 9.86 -22.13
CA ILE A 69 2.69 9.35 -20.78
C ILE A 69 3.19 10.37 -19.76
N ASP A 70 2.61 10.34 -18.57
CA ASP A 70 3.20 10.91 -17.36
C ASP A 70 3.86 9.80 -16.56
N ILE A 71 5.06 10.07 -16.05
CA ILE A 71 5.78 9.21 -15.11
C ILE A 71 5.89 9.98 -13.81
N ILE A 72 5.29 9.44 -12.74
CA ILE A 72 5.27 10.05 -11.42
C ILE A 72 6.04 9.16 -10.45
N MET A 73 7.12 9.67 -9.87
CA MET A 73 7.83 9.00 -8.80
C MET A 73 7.17 9.29 -7.45
N ILE A 74 6.84 8.24 -6.71
CA ILE A 74 6.18 8.29 -5.40
C ILE A 74 7.16 7.73 -4.35
N PRO A 75 7.91 8.62 -3.68
CA PRO A 75 8.91 8.20 -2.68
C PRO A 75 8.25 7.56 -1.44
N LEU A 76 8.89 6.51 -0.90
CA LEU A 76 8.42 5.82 0.31
C LEU A 76 8.35 6.74 1.53
N ASN A 77 9.27 7.71 1.64
CA ASN A 77 9.24 8.69 2.73
C ASN A 77 8.00 9.59 2.71
N ILE A 78 7.47 9.92 1.51
CA ILE A 78 6.19 10.64 1.39
C ILE A 78 5.03 9.77 1.88
N LEU A 79 5.00 8.49 1.51
CA LEU A 79 3.97 7.56 2.00
C LEU A 79 4.01 7.44 3.53
N SER A 80 5.21 7.29 4.10
CA SER A 80 5.39 7.20 5.56
C SER A 80 4.97 8.49 6.27
N ARG A 81 5.38 9.66 5.74
CA ARG A 81 5.06 10.97 6.33
C ARG A 81 3.56 11.28 6.33
N LEU A 82 2.85 10.92 5.25
CA LEU A 82 1.42 11.16 5.12
C LEU A 82 0.55 10.07 5.74
N SER A 83 1.15 8.98 6.19
CA SER A 83 0.45 7.94 6.94
C SER A 83 0.12 8.39 8.36
N ASN A 84 -1.05 7.98 8.85
CA ASN A 84 -1.52 8.24 10.21
C ASN A 84 -2.43 7.11 10.70
N ASP A 85 -2.96 7.24 11.91
CA ASP A 85 -3.83 6.22 12.53
C ASP A 85 -5.07 5.83 11.72
N LYS A 86 -5.53 6.71 10.82
CA LYS A 86 -6.73 6.50 9.99
C LYS A 86 -6.38 6.00 8.59
N LEU A 87 -5.17 6.27 8.13
CA LEU A 87 -4.73 6.00 6.77
C LEU A 87 -3.28 5.54 6.77
N ASN A 88 -3.05 4.27 6.46
CA ASN A 88 -1.71 3.73 6.27
C ASN A 88 -1.41 3.60 4.76
N LEU A 89 -0.78 4.62 4.19
CA LEU A 89 -0.43 4.64 2.77
C LEU A 89 0.65 3.61 2.44
N VAL A 90 1.62 3.40 3.33
CA VAL A 90 2.69 2.41 3.12
C VAL A 90 2.10 1.02 2.96
N GLU A 91 1.19 0.64 3.87
CA GLU A 91 0.46 -0.62 3.78
C GLU A 91 -0.40 -0.67 2.51
N GLY A 92 -1.12 0.42 2.20
CA GLY A 92 -1.95 0.51 1.01
C GLY A 92 -1.16 0.22 -0.29
N PHE A 93 0.03 0.80 -0.43
CA PHE A 93 0.88 0.57 -1.60
C PHE A 93 1.55 -0.82 -1.60
N SER A 94 1.69 -1.47 -0.45
CA SER A 94 2.21 -2.85 -0.37
C SER A 94 1.27 -3.86 -1.03
N TYR A 95 -0.01 -3.53 -1.21
CA TYR A 95 -0.98 -4.35 -1.97
C TYR A 95 -0.73 -4.40 -3.48
N ALA A 96 0.20 -3.64 -4.02
CA ALA A 96 0.68 -3.82 -5.38
C ALA A 96 1.32 -5.22 -5.49
N GLN A 97 0.59 -6.20 -6.02
CA GLN A 97 0.95 -7.63 -5.96
C GLN A 97 2.20 -7.96 -6.79
N TYR A 98 2.41 -7.26 -7.91
CA TYR A 98 3.44 -7.59 -8.89
C TYR A 98 4.50 -6.51 -8.97
N ASP A 99 5.66 -6.84 -9.52
CA ASP A 99 6.71 -5.88 -9.80
C ASP A 99 6.24 -4.78 -10.76
N VAL A 100 5.37 -5.16 -11.70
CA VAL A 100 4.68 -4.27 -12.64
C VAL A 100 3.18 -4.55 -12.55
N ASN A 101 2.42 -3.59 -12.05
CA ASN A 101 0.97 -3.70 -11.88
C ASN A 101 0.27 -2.86 -12.96
N ILE A 102 -0.63 -3.47 -13.73
CA ILE A 102 -1.45 -2.77 -14.73
C ILE A 102 -2.88 -2.74 -14.20
N VAL A 103 -3.46 -1.58 -14.09
CA VAL A 103 -4.77 -1.38 -13.47
C VAL A 103 -5.69 -0.68 -14.45
N TYR A 104 -6.84 -1.28 -14.72
CA TYR A 104 -7.91 -0.60 -15.43
C TYR A 104 -8.61 0.38 -14.50
N ALA A 105 -8.48 1.64 -14.78
CA ALA A 105 -9.06 2.72 -13.98
C ALA A 105 -10.33 3.31 -14.60
N GLY A 106 -10.41 3.29 -15.91
CA GLY A 106 -11.43 4.01 -16.68
C GLY A 106 -11.13 5.52 -16.78
N SER A 107 -11.67 6.13 -17.82
CA SER A 107 -11.36 7.52 -18.18
C SER A 107 -11.67 8.53 -17.09
N GLU A 108 -12.78 8.38 -16.36
CA GLU A 108 -13.20 9.32 -15.30
C GLU A 108 -12.23 9.34 -14.12
N ARG A 109 -11.80 8.18 -13.64
CA ARG A 109 -10.88 8.07 -12.50
C ARG A 109 -9.49 8.57 -12.83
N ILE A 110 -9.02 8.30 -14.06
CA ILE A 110 -7.75 8.84 -14.55
C ILE A 110 -7.82 10.36 -14.67
N MET A 111 -8.94 10.90 -15.14
CA MET A 111 -9.14 12.35 -15.18
C MET A 111 -9.14 12.98 -13.78
N ALA A 112 -9.74 12.31 -12.80
CA ALA A 112 -9.68 12.76 -11.39
C ALA A 112 -8.24 12.79 -10.85
N LEU A 113 -7.44 11.74 -11.11
CA LEU A 113 -6.02 11.71 -10.72
C LEU A 113 -5.23 12.84 -11.38
N ARG A 114 -5.42 13.06 -12.66
CA ARG A 114 -4.73 14.14 -13.40
C ARG A 114 -5.09 15.53 -12.88
N ASN A 115 -6.35 15.76 -12.56
CA ASN A 115 -6.79 17.03 -12.00
C ASN A 115 -6.11 17.32 -10.66
N LEU A 116 -5.94 16.31 -9.82
CA LEU A 116 -5.19 16.44 -8.56
C LEU A 116 -3.70 16.70 -8.82
N LEU A 117 -3.09 15.95 -9.73
CA LEU A 117 -1.69 16.13 -10.11
C LEU A 117 -1.42 17.52 -10.68
N ASN A 118 -2.25 18.00 -11.61
CA ASN A 118 -2.14 19.33 -12.17
C ASN A 118 -2.25 20.43 -11.10
N LYS A 119 -3.11 20.25 -10.08
CA LYS A 119 -3.17 21.19 -8.95
C LYS A 119 -1.85 21.20 -8.17
N VAL A 120 -1.27 20.04 -7.89
CA VAL A 120 0.03 19.95 -7.20
C VAL A 120 1.14 20.63 -8.03
N GLU A 121 1.20 20.37 -9.34
CA GLU A 121 2.22 20.95 -10.24
C GLU A 121 2.13 22.48 -10.35
N ASN A 122 0.92 23.05 -10.25
CA ASN A 122 0.68 24.48 -10.41
C ASN A 122 0.81 25.30 -9.11
N LEU A 123 1.06 24.67 -7.96
CA LEU A 123 1.22 25.36 -6.67
C LEU A 123 2.39 26.35 -6.65
N ASP A 124 3.47 26.07 -7.38
CA ASP A 124 4.66 26.95 -7.44
C ASP A 124 4.35 28.35 -8.04
N GLY A 125 3.24 28.52 -8.75
CA GLY A 125 2.79 29.76 -9.35
C GLY A 125 1.74 30.54 -8.55
N GLU A 126 1.32 30.03 -7.39
CA GLU A 126 0.33 30.70 -6.56
C GLU A 126 0.93 31.90 -5.80
N GLU A 127 0.31 33.07 -5.93
CA GLU A 127 0.71 34.32 -5.23
C GLU A 127 0.44 34.23 -3.72
N MET A 128 -0.58 33.43 -3.30
CA MET A 128 -1.00 33.31 -1.91
C MET A 128 -0.20 32.19 -1.20
N LYS A 129 0.77 32.58 -0.37
CA LYS A 129 1.64 31.64 0.34
C LYS A 129 1.08 31.12 1.66
N TYR A 130 -0.05 31.66 2.15
CA TYR A 130 -0.61 31.25 3.45
C TYR A 130 -1.14 29.81 3.38
N GLY A 131 -0.58 28.94 4.23
CA GLY A 131 -0.98 27.55 4.31
C GLY A 131 -0.62 26.67 3.10
N LEU A 132 0.25 27.14 2.20
CA LEU A 132 0.61 26.46 0.95
C LEU A 132 1.18 25.08 1.20
N ASP A 133 2.09 24.94 2.18
CA ASP A 133 2.70 23.64 2.52
C ASP A 133 1.64 22.61 2.98
N TYR A 134 0.68 23.06 3.78
CA TYR A 134 -0.42 22.21 4.23
C TYR A 134 -1.37 21.84 3.07
N TYR A 135 -1.66 22.82 2.20
CA TYR A 135 -2.49 22.59 1.02
C TYR A 135 -1.85 21.60 0.05
N GLU A 136 -0.53 21.70 -0.14
CA GLU A 136 0.24 20.72 -0.91
C GLU A 136 0.12 19.30 -0.30
N GLU A 137 0.29 19.15 1.02
CA GLU A 137 0.13 17.88 1.71
C GLU A 137 -1.26 17.28 1.54
N VAL A 138 -2.30 18.10 1.60
CA VAL A 138 -3.69 17.68 1.39
C VAL A 138 -3.90 17.20 -0.05
N LEU A 139 -3.39 17.92 -1.05
CA LEU A 139 -3.52 17.54 -2.46
C LEU A 139 -2.77 16.24 -2.77
N ILE A 140 -1.56 16.09 -2.28
CA ILE A 140 -0.78 14.85 -2.45
C ILE A 140 -1.46 13.68 -1.74
N SER A 141 -1.98 13.88 -0.53
CA SER A 141 -2.75 12.85 0.18
C SER A 141 -3.99 12.44 -0.60
N ALA A 142 -4.74 13.42 -1.14
CA ALA A 142 -5.92 13.15 -1.97
C ALA A 142 -5.56 12.37 -3.24
N PHE A 143 -4.45 12.72 -3.90
CA PHE A 143 -3.95 12.00 -5.06
C PHE A 143 -3.60 10.55 -4.72
N LEU A 144 -2.83 10.32 -3.66
CA LEU A 144 -2.40 8.99 -3.23
C LEU A 144 -3.58 8.10 -2.79
N VAL A 145 -4.54 8.66 -2.05
CA VAL A 145 -5.76 7.95 -1.64
C VAL A 145 -6.61 7.60 -2.86
N THR A 146 -6.75 8.52 -3.82
CA THR A 146 -7.50 8.26 -5.06
C THR A 146 -6.84 7.16 -5.87
N LEU A 147 -5.51 7.18 -6.00
CA LEU A 147 -4.73 6.14 -6.67
C LEU A 147 -4.94 4.77 -5.99
N LEU A 148 -4.83 4.70 -4.66
CA LEU A 148 -5.05 3.46 -3.92
C LEU A 148 -6.48 2.94 -4.08
N ARG A 149 -7.48 3.80 -4.04
CA ARG A 149 -8.89 3.40 -4.28
C ARG A 149 -9.09 2.83 -5.68
N ILE A 150 -8.38 3.35 -6.67
CA ILE A 150 -8.37 2.77 -8.02
C ILE A 150 -7.69 1.40 -8.00
N CYS A 151 -6.51 1.28 -7.40
CA CYS A 151 -5.75 0.04 -7.36
C CYS A 151 -6.46 -1.07 -6.58
N ILE A 152 -7.10 -0.76 -5.46
CA ILE A 152 -7.78 -1.73 -4.59
C ILE A 152 -9.19 -2.06 -5.10
N GLY A 153 -9.89 -1.09 -5.67
CA GLY A 153 -11.29 -1.22 -6.10
C GLY A 153 -11.47 -1.57 -7.57
N SER A 154 -10.41 -1.69 -8.35
CA SER A 154 -10.47 -2.06 -9.76
C SER A 154 -10.30 -3.56 -9.91
N ASP A 155 -11.04 -4.16 -10.85
CA ASP A 155 -10.68 -5.47 -11.37
C ASP A 155 -9.30 -5.34 -12.00
N ILE A 156 -8.29 -5.73 -11.24
CA ILE A 156 -6.93 -5.82 -11.75
C ILE A 156 -7.00 -6.75 -12.95
N LYS A 157 -6.74 -6.24 -14.15
CA LYS A 157 -6.70 -7.03 -15.39
C LYS A 157 -5.52 -8.00 -15.38
N TYR A 158 -5.35 -8.75 -14.27
CA TYR A 158 -4.40 -9.82 -14.20
C TYR A 158 -5.04 -11.15 -14.45
N ILE A 159 -5.11 -11.50 -15.68
CA ILE A 159 -5.12 -12.89 -16.06
C ILE A 159 -3.66 -13.35 -16.08
N THR A 160 -3.05 -13.46 -14.94
CA THR A 160 -2.00 -14.46 -14.82
C THR A 160 -2.70 -15.79 -14.78
N ASN A 161 -2.26 -16.74 -15.61
CA ASN A 161 -2.49 -18.15 -15.33
C ASN A 161 -2.12 -18.35 -13.85
N ARG A 162 -3.14 -18.47 -13.01
CA ARG A 162 -2.99 -18.92 -11.62
C ARG A 162 -2.41 -20.35 -11.67
N ARG A 163 -1.10 -20.47 -11.82
CA ARG A 163 -0.45 -21.53 -11.08
C ARG A 163 -0.78 -21.20 -9.64
N LYS A 164 -1.19 -22.19 -8.84
CA LYS A 164 -1.42 -22.08 -7.40
C LYS A 164 -0.12 -21.62 -6.69
N THR A 165 0.27 -20.37 -6.92
CA THR A 165 1.39 -19.76 -6.21
C THR A 165 0.75 -19.02 -5.06
N LEU A 166 1.18 -19.32 -3.87
CA LEU A 166 0.74 -18.63 -2.65
C LEU A 166 0.88 -17.13 -2.87
N MET A 167 -0.23 -16.40 -2.77
CA MET A 167 -0.24 -14.95 -2.80
C MET A 167 -0.12 -14.47 -1.35
N ILE A 168 0.94 -13.74 -1.05
CA ILE A 168 1.17 -13.22 0.31
C ILE A 168 0.05 -12.25 0.71
N ASP A 169 -0.57 -11.59 -0.25
CA ASP A 169 -1.73 -10.73 -0.01
C ASP A 169 -2.95 -11.51 0.53
N ASP A 170 -3.20 -12.73 0.04
CA ASP A 170 -4.25 -13.58 0.57
C ASP A 170 -3.96 -13.93 2.04
N VAL A 171 -2.67 -14.08 2.39
CA VAL A 171 -2.23 -14.30 3.78
C VAL A 171 -2.49 -13.06 4.63
N PHE A 172 -2.18 -11.86 4.13
CA PHE A 172 -2.50 -10.60 4.83
C PHE A 172 -3.99 -10.44 5.09
N ILE A 173 -4.82 -10.63 4.07
CA ILE A 173 -6.28 -10.52 4.17
C ILE A 173 -6.78 -11.50 5.23
N TYR A 174 -6.37 -12.77 5.13
CA TYR A 174 -6.79 -13.80 6.07
C TYR A 174 -6.38 -13.47 7.52
N ILE A 175 -5.12 -13.04 7.73
CA ILE A 175 -4.65 -12.65 9.07
C ILE A 175 -5.50 -11.51 9.63
N ARG A 176 -5.77 -10.47 8.85
CA ARG A 176 -6.55 -9.29 9.29
C ARG A 176 -7.99 -9.63 9.66
N GLU A 177 -8.64 -10.45 8.85
CA GLU A 177 -10.02 -10.90 9.10
C GLU A 177 -10.10 -11.84 10.31
N ASN A 178 -9.02 -12.53 10.65
CA ASN A 178 -8.97 -13.54 11.68
C ASN A 178 -8.10 -13.18 12.89
N LEU A 179 -7.76 -11.90 13.11
CA LEU A 179 -6.86 -11.46 14.19
C LEU A 179 -7.28 -11.94 15.59
N ALA A 180 -8.59 -12.04 15.85
CA ALA A 180 -9.13 -12.52 17.12
C ALA A 180 -9.03 -14.05 17.29
N ASN A 181 -8.85 -14.78 16.20
CA ASN A 181 -8.82 -16.23 16.17
C ASN A 181 -7.39 -16.76 16.40
N ASP A 182 -7.30 -18.10 16.50
CA ASP A 182 -5.99 -18.77 16.58
C ASP A 182 -5.31 -18.75 15.19
N LEU A 183 -4.26 -17.98 15.07
CA LEU A 183 -3.45 -17.81 13.85
C LEU A 183 -2.13 -18.56 14.03
N THR A 184 -2.20 -19.90 14.22
CA THR A 184 -1.00 -20.74 14.25
C THR A 184 -0.48 -21.00 12.84
N LEU A 185 0.79 -21.39 12.74
CA LEU A 185 1.40 -21.73 11.46
C LEU A 185 0.68 -22.90 10.80
N GLU A 186 0.31 -23.94 11.57
CA GLU A 186 -0.43 -25.09 11.10
C GLU A 186 -1.80 -24.72 10.53
N LYS A 187 -2.46 -23.72 11.15
CA LYS A 187 -3.72 -23.20 10.63
C LYS A 187 -3.52 -22.53 9.28
N LEU A 188 -2.48 -21.70 9.14
CA LEU A 188 -2.15 -21.05 7.89
C LEU A 188 -1.76 -22.04 6.80
N GLU A 189 -0.98 -23.09 7.14
CA GLU A 189 -0.67 -24.19 6.23
C GLU A 189 -1.93 -24.85 5.68
N SER A 190 -2.88 -25.16 6.57
CA SER A 190 -4.14 -25.79 6.18
C SER A 190 -5.02 -24.94 5.29
N VAL A 191 -5.01 -23.62 5.50
CA VAL A 191 -5.82 -22.66 4.72
C VAL A 191 -5.22 -22.42 3.34
N PHE A 192 -3.89 -22.27 3.28
CA PHE A 192 -3.21 -21.91 2.03
C PHE A 192 -2.64 -23.11 1.26
N TYR A 193 -2.76 -24.31 1.81
CA TYR A 193 -2.26 -25.55 1.21
C TYR A 193 -0.78 -25.51 0.83
N VAL A 194 0.04 -24.90 1.71
CA VAL A 194 1.49 -24.78 1.56
C VAL A 194 2.18 -25.13 2.88
N SER A 195 3.44 -25.56 2.81
CA SER A 195 4.22 -25.81 4.04
C SER A 195 4.52 -24.50 4.77
N GLY A 196 4.52 -24.52 6.09
CA GLY A 196 4.83 -23.37 6.93
C GLY A 196 6.20 -22.78 6.65
N GLU A 197 7.18 -23.63 6.36
CA GLU A 197 8.51 -23.18 5.97
C GLU A 197 8.46 -22.31 4.69
N HIS A 198 7.77 -22.78 3.66
CA HIS A 198 7.59 -22.03 2.42
C HIS A 198 6.83 -20.73 2.65
N LEU A 199 5.76 -20.79 3.46
CA LEU A 199 4.96 -19.64 3.84
C LEU A 199 5.80 -18.59 4.58
N CYS A 200 6.54 -18.99 5.62
CA CYS A 200 7.39 -18.09 6.41
C CYS A 200 8.48 -17.45 5.56
N ARG A 201 9.16 -18.22 4.71
CA ARG A 201 10.21 -17.71 3.82
C ARG A 201 9.65 -16.67 2.85
N ARG A 202 8.59 -17.03 2.12
CA ARG A 202 7.95 -16.12 1.15
C ARG A 202 7.44 -14.84 1.80
N PHE A 203 6.79 -14.99 2.95
CA PHE A 203 6.28 -13.84 3.69
C PHE A 203 7.42 -12.90 4.09
N LYS A 204 8.53 -13.44 4.62
CA LYS A 204 9.68 -12.63 5.02
C LYS A 204 10.41 -12.00 3.83
N GLU A 205 10.53 -12.72 2.70
CA GLU A 205 11.14 -12.20 1.47
C GLU A 205 10.34 -11.02 0.89
N GLU A 206 9.00 -11.07 0.95
CA GLU A 206 8.13 -10.04 0.37
C GLU A 206 7.84 -8.87 1.32
N THR A 207 7.86 -9.09 2.64
CA THR A 207 7.46 -8.10 3.64
C THR A 207 8.60 -7.56 4.50
N GLY A 208 9.74 -8.24 4.48
CA GLY A 208 10.87 -7.93 5.37
C GLY A 208 10.69 -8.38 6.83
N THR A 209 9.48 -8.85 7.23
CA THR A 209 9.16 -9.25 8.61
C THR A 209 8.64 -10.68 8.68
N SER A 210 8.66 -11.30 9.88
CA SER A 210 8.08 -12.63 10.05
C SER A 210 6.56 -12.57 10.18
N ILE A 211 5.86 -13.65 9.79
CA ILE A 211 4.40 -13.77 9.98
C ILE A 211 4.00 -13.57 11.44
N HIS A 212 4.77 -14.14 12.38
CA HIS A 212 4.50 -14.00 13.80
C HIS A 212 4.59 -12.54 14.26
N GLN A 213 5.64 -11.81 13.82
CA GLN A 213 5.80 -10.40 14.14
C GLN A 213 4.68 -9.57 13.54
N TYR A 214 4.33 -9.81 12.29
CA TYR A 214 3.22 -9.13 11.63
C TYR A 214 1.88 -9.33 12.36
N ILE A 215 1.56 -10.56 12.78
CA ILE A 215 0.35 -10.85 13.56
C ILE A 215 0.38 -10.09 14.90
N LEU A 216 1.53 -10.07 15.57
CA LEU A 216 1.72 -9.37 16.84
C LEU A 216 1.47 -7.87 16.67
N ASP A 217 2.10 -7.24 15.69
CA ASP A 217 1.99 -5.80 15.40
C ASP A 217 0.54 -5.43 15.03
N ALA A 218 -0.12 -6.24 14.20
CA ALA A 218 -1.51 -6.03 13.82
C ALA A 218 -2.48 -6.14 15.03
N ARG A 219 -2.23 -7.09 15.94
CA ARG A 219 -2.99 -7.23 17.19
C ARG A 219 -2.77 -6.04 18.13
N LEU A 220 -1.53 -5.57 18.25
CA LEU A 220 -1.18 -4.41 19.08
C LEU A 220 -1.81 -3.12 18.51
N SER A 221 -1.75 -2.90 17.21
CA SER A 221 -2.40 -1.77 16.55
C SER A 221 -3.92 -1.77 16.73
N LYS A 222 -4.56 -2.95 16.60
CA LYS A 222 -5.99 -3.11 16.89
C LYS A 222 -6.30 -2.79 18.34
N SER A 223 -5.49 -3.28 19.29
CA SER A 223 -5.68 -3.03 20.71
C SER A 223 -5.58 -1.54 21.05
N GLN A 224 -4.61 -0.82 20.48
CA GLN A 224 -4.46 0.62 20.65
C GLN A 224 -5.71 1.38 20.19
N SER A 225 -6.28 1.00 19.04
CA SER A 225 -7.53 1.59 18.55
C SER A 225 -8.71 1.37 19.50
N MET A 226 -8.81 0.17 20.09
CA MET A 226 -9.90 -0.18 21.05
C MET A 226 -9.75 0.55 22.38
N ILE A 227 -8.52 0.71 22.82
CA ILE A 227 -8.16 1.49 23.99
C ILE A 227 -8.61 2.94 23.85
N ARG A 228 -8.29 3.59 22.72
CA ARG A 228 -8.73 4.96 22.45
C ARG A 228 -10.26 5.13 22.45
N LYS A 229 -11.00 4.04 22.23
CA LYS A 229 -12.46 4.01 22.31
C LYS A 229 -12.99 3.78 23.73
N GLY A 230 -12.12 3.68 24.74
CA GLY A 230 -12.49 3.55 26.14
C GLY A 230 -12.87 2.13 26.57
N LEU A 231 -12.53 1.10 25.80
CA LEU A 231 -12.79 -0.30 26.16
C LEU A 231 -11.85 -0.76 27.29
N SER A 232 -12.35 -1.65 28.15
CA SER A 232 -11.52 -2.19 29.25
C SER A 232 -10.40 -3.10 28.74
N VAL A 233 -9.23 -2.99 29.34
CA VAL A 233 -8.04 -3.78 28.94
C VAL A 233 -8.29 -5.29 29.09
N SER A 234 -9.10 -5.69 30.07
CA SER A 234 -9.49 -7.08 30.31
C SER A 234 -10.30 -7.71 29.18
N GLU A 235 -11.01 -6.87 28.40
CA GLU A 235 -11.78 -7.32 27.24
C GLU A 235 -10.94 -7.23 25.96
N ILE A 236 -10.12 -6.20 25.83
CA ILE A 236 -9.33 -5.90 24.62
C ILE A 236 -8.40 -7.05 24.26
N TYR A 237 -7.64 -7.61 25.21
CA TYR A 237 -6.65 -8.64 24.86
C TYR A 237 -7.29 -9.87 24.21
N LYS A 238 -8.47 -10.30 24.67
CA LYS A 238 -9.23 -11.39 24.07
C LYS A 238 -9.72 -11.05 22.66
N GLN A 239 -10.33 -9.88 22.50
CA GLN A 239 -10.85 -9.42 21.20
C GLN A 239 -9.75 -9.17 20.16
N CYS A 240 -8.53 -8.95 20.61
CA CYS A 240 -7.36 -8.83 19.74
C CYS A 240 -6.65 -10.17 19.48
N GLY A 241 -7.10 -11.28 20.07
CA GLY A 241 -6.57 -12.62 19.83
C GLY A 241 -5.35 -13.00 20.67
N PHE A 242 -5.07 -12.29 21.78
CA PHE A 242 -4.03 -12.71 22.71
C PHE A 242 -4.53 -13.82 23.62
N LYS A 243 -3.73 -14.90 23.78
CA LYS A 243 -4.07 -16.07 24.60
C LYS A 243 -4.06 -15.75 26.11
N SER A 244 -3.29 -14.76 26.54
CA SER A 244 -3.23 -14.33 27.94
C SER A 244 -2.99 -12.84 28.08
N TYR A 245 -3.51 -12.29 29.18
CA TYR A 245 -3.27 -10.89 29.55
C TYR A 245 -1.78 -10.60 29.74
N THR A 246 -1.03 -11.53 30.35
CA THR A 246 0.40 -11.37 30.59
C THR A 246 1.20 -11.23 29.27
N HIS A 247 0.85 -12.03 28.27
CA HIS A 247 1.49 -11.97 26.97
C HIS A 247 1.17 -10.63 26.25
N PHE A 248 -0.11 -10.25 26.25
CA PHE A 248 -0.56 -8.97 25.75
C PHE A 248 0.20 -7.80 26.40
N PHE A 249 0.23 -7.79 27.75
CA PHE A 249 0.84 -6.74 28.53
C PHE A 249 2.35 -6.58 28.22
N LYS A 250 3.08 -7.70 28.17
CA LYS A 250 4.51 -7.68 27.83
C LYS A 250 4.75 -7.11 26.44
N ALA A 251 4.00 -7.58 25.46
CA ALA A 251 4.12 -7.12 24.07
C ALA A 251 3.77 -5.64 23.94
N PHE A 252 2.66 -5.21 24.55
CA PHE A 252 2.23 -3.82 24.51
C PHE A 252 3.22 -2.87 25.19
N LYS A 253 3.82 -3.29 26.32
CA LYS A 253 4.84 -2.50 27.02
C LYS A 253 6.12 -2.32 26.19
N ILE A 254 6.53 -3.34 25.45
CA ILE A 254 7.73 -3.28 24.59
C ILE A 254 7.49 -2.30 23.45
N ASP A 255 6.33 -2.34 22.82
CA ASP A 255 6.02 -1.59 21.61
C ASP A 255 5.67 -0.11 21.91
N PHE A 256 4.94 0.16 22.98
CA PHE A 256 4.42 1.50 23.32
C PHE A 256 5.07 2.17 24.53
N GLY A 257 5.98 1.53 25.21
CA GLY A 257 6.84 2.12 26.25
C GLY A 257 6.07 2.87 27.36
N TYR A 258 6.42 4.14 27.61
CA TYR A 258 5.88 4.98 28.69
C TYR A 258 4.39 5.36 28.55
N ILE A 259 3.79 5.28 27.39
CA ILE A 259 2.34 5.52 27.17
C ILE A 259 1.52 4.57 28.02
N PHE A 260 2.08 3.44 28.40
CA PHE A 260 1.47 2.44 29.25
C PHE A 260 1.22 2.92 30.70
N TYR A 261 2.10 3.76 31.29
CA TYR A 261 1.90 4.32 32.63
C TYR A 261 0.70 5.27 32.68
N PHE A 262 0.48 6.06 31.65
CA PHE A 262 -0.73 6.88 31.51
C PHE A 262 -1.99 6.02 31.45
N PHE A 263 -1.84 4.81 30.91
CA PHE A 263 -2.95 3.88 30.74
C PHE A 263 -3.39 3.21 32.04
N GLN A 264 -2.45 2.78 32.88
CA GLN A 264 -2.76 2.28 34.22
C GLN A 264 -3.52 3.32 35.06
N ILE A 265 -3.14 4.59 34.94
CA ILE A 265 -3.79 5.68 35.67
C ILE A 265 -5.24 5.86 35.17
N ILE A 266 -5.50 5.81 33.88
CA ILE A 266 -6.86 5.92 33.32
C ILE A 266 -7.73 4.70 33.68
N CYS A 267 -7.17 3.49 33.71
CA CYS A 267 -7.90 2.31 34.15
C CYS A 267 -8.18 2.30 35.65
N PHE A 268 -7.32 2.91 36.47
CA PHE A 268 -7.52 3.03 37.92
C PHE A 268 -8.53 4.12 38.31
N ILE A 269 -8.73 5.12 37.45
CA ILE A 269 -9.69 6.22 37.72
C ILE A 269 -11.12 5.83 37.29
N ASN A 270 -11.28 4.83 36.42
CA ASN A 270 -12.58 4.35 35.91
C ASN A 270 -13.06 3.03 36.53
N THR A 271 -12.41 2.56 37.61
CA THR A 271 -12.89 1.49 38.51
C THR A 271 -13.32 2.10 39.83
#